data_daf14d56ce0325cbc42348e84e4fb8a3
#
_entry.id   daf14d56ce0325cbc42348e84e4fb8a3
#
_cell.length_a   1.000
_cell.length_b   1.000
_cell.length_c   1.000
_cell.angle_alpha   90.00
_cell.angle_beta   90.00
_cell.angle_gamma   90.00
#
_symmetry.space_group_name_H-M   'P 1'
#
loop_
_entity.id
_entity.type
_entity.pdbx_description
1 polymer ?
#
loop_
_entity_poly.entity_id
_entity_poly.type
_entity_poly.pdbx_seq_one_letter_code
_entity_poly.pdbx_strand_id
1 'polypeptide(L)'
;ASDVYKRQEKSGIIKNGKITCVISSKESAYALERAKNAGIGTVVIPRKEYADSKSYSEAILAELNRQCADLVVLAGFMVILDECVTKAYPYRIINVHPALIPSFCGEGFYGLRVHEKALEYGVKVSGATIHFVNEKADAGAIILQGAVDVANDETPESLQKKIMENVEWKLLPKAVSLFCEDRIRIKDGKAYVDLKD
;
A
#
# COMPACT_ATOMS: atom_id res chain seq x y z
N ALA A 1 1.51 9.28 3.32
CA ALA A 1 2.02 7.91 3.49
C ALA A 1 3.52 7.89 3.78
N SER A 2 4.35 8.57 2.98
CA SER A 2 5.83 8.51 3.15
C SER A 2 6.35 8.99 4.52
N ASP A 3 5.63 9.84 5.22
CA ASP A 3 6.03 10.34 6.55
C ASP A 3 5.96 9.25 7.63
N VAL A 4 5.06 8.32 7.43
CA VAL A 4 4.85 7.17 8.31
C VAL A 4 6.03 6.22 8.26
N TYR A 5 6.52 5.88 7.06
CA TYR A 5 7.65 4.94 6.90
C TYR A 5 8.94 5.47 7.52
N LYS A 6 9.22 6.77 7.34
CA LYS A 6 10.43 7.41 7.87
C LYS A 6 10.44 7.46 9.38
N ARG A 7 9.30 7.82 9.99
CA ARG A 7 9.17 7.83 11.45
C ARG A 7 9.32 6.42 12.03
N GLN A 8 8.88 5.43 11.30
CA GLN A 8 8.80 4.04 11.75
C GLN A 8 10.08 3.26 11.56
N GLU A 9 10.86 3.52 10.51
CA GLU A 9 12.23 3.02 10.41
C GLU A 9 13.09 3.61 11.55
N LYS A 10 13.00 4.92 11.79
CA LYS A 10 13.73 5.60 12.89
C LYS A 10 13.21 5.23 14.27
N SER A 11 11.93 4.91 14.42
CA SER A 11 11.33 4.48 15.70
C SER A 11 11.49 2.98 15.99
N GLY A 12 12.10 2.22 15.05
CA GLY A 12 12.31 0.78 15.21
C GLY A 12 11.04 -0.06 15.05
N ILE A 13 9.97 0.47 14.46
CA ILE A 13 8.72 -0.27 14.22
C ILE A 13 8.92 -1.31 13.13
N ILE A 14 9.66 -0.99 12.05
CA ILE A 14 10.03 -1.96 11.02
C ILE A 14 11.32 -2.64 11.46
N LYS A 15 11.16 -3.86 11.95
CA LYS A 15 12.28 -4.72 12.33
C LYS A 15 12.79 -5.50 11.11
N ASN A 16 14.09 -5.72 11.05
CA ASN A 16 14.76 -6.53 10.01
C ASN A 16 14.53 -6.04 8.56
N GLY A 17 14.02 -4.83 8.37
CA GLY A 17 13.76 -4.23 7.07
C GLY A 17 14.41 -2.87 6.91
N LYS A 18 14.79 -2.55 5.68
CA LYS A 18 15.36 -1.24 5.31
C LYS A 18 14.68 -0.73 4.04
N ILE A 19 14.27 0.53 4.07
CA ILE A 19 13.76 1.20 2.86
C ILE A 19 14.96 1.63 2.03
N THR A 20 15.12 1.06 0.84
CA THR A 20 16.25 1.31 -0.05
C THR A 20 15.96 2.37 -1.09
N CYS A 21 14.73 2.43 -1.59
CA CYS A 21 14.34 3.34 -2.65
C CYS A 21 12.87 3.75 -2.58
N VAL A 22 12.57 4.97 -3.02
CA VAL A 22 11.21 5.45 -3.29
C VAL A 22 11.07 5.73 -4.78
N ILE A 23 10.16 5.00 -5.43
CA ILE A 23 9.83 5.17 -6.84
C ILE A 23 8.56 6.01 -6.96
N SER A 24 8.54 7.03 -7.80
CA SER A 24 7.39 7.87 -8.05
C SER A 24 7.07 7.98 -9.53
N SER A 25 5.78 8.06 -9.86
CA SER A 25 5.28 8.36 -11.20
C SER A 25 5.30 9.85 -11.55
N LYS A 26 5.65 10.72 -10.59
CA LYS A 26 5.65 12.19 -10.76
C LYS A 26 6.88 12.80 -10.08
N GLU A 27 7.57 13.69 -10.78
CA GLU A 27 8.70 14.46 -10.23
C GLU A 27 8.30 15.34 -9.04
N SER A 28 7.09 15.90 -9.08
CA SER A 28 6.55 16.79 -8.04
C SER A 28 5.99 16.06 -6.83
N ALA A 29 6.14 14.73 -6.75
CA ALA A 29 5.60 13.98 -5.62
C ALA A 29 6.36 14.34 -4.32
N TYR A 30 5.63 14.82 -3.32
CA TYR A 30 6.19 15.18 -2.01
C TYR A 30 6.88 13.98 -1.31
N ALA A 31 6.51 12.76 -1.69
CA ALA A 31 7.19 11.54 -1.24
C ALA A 31 8.69 11.52 -1.58
N LEU A 32 9.08 12.08 -2.74
CA LEU A 32 10.49 12.14 -3.16
C LEU A 32 11.30 13.09 -2.28
N GLU A 33 10.74 14.26 -1.96
CA GLU A 33 11.37 15.23 -1.05
C GLU A 33 11.60 14.60 0.33
N ARG A 34 10.58 13.93 0.85
CA ARG A 34 10.68 13.23 2.13
C ARG A 34 11.73 12.12 2.13
N ALA A 35 11.79 11.33 1.05
CA ALA A 35 12.80 10.27 0.91
C ALA A 35 14.22 10.87 0.88
N LYS A 36 14.45 11.92 0.08
CA LYS A 36 15.74 12.64 0.04
C LYS A 36 16.15 13.15 1.42
N ASN A 37 15.21 13.79 2.15
CA ASN A 37 15.44 14.26 3.52
C ASN A 37 15.74 13.12 4.51
N ALA A 38 15.38 11.89 4.17
CA ALA A 38 15.68 10.69 4.94
C ALA A 38 16.99 10.00 4.54
N GLY A 39 17.64 10.45 3.48
CA GLY A 39 18.80 9.76 2.89
C GLY A 39 18.43 8.50 2.12
N ILE A 40 17.17 8.37 1.69
CA ILE A 40 16.66 7.22 0.91
C ILE A 40 16.79 7.55 -0.57
N GLY A 41 17.24 6.57 -1.37
CA GLY A 41 17.31 6.68 -2.82
C GLY A 41 15.95 7.01 -3.44
N THR A 42 15.95 7.81 -4.50
CA THR A 42 14.72 8.20 -5.20
C THR A 42 14.84 7.98 -6.69
N VAL A 43 13.81 7.46 -7.32
CA VAL A 43 13.70 7.26 -8.77
C VAL A 43 12.36 7.80 -9.24
N VAL A 44 12.36 8.45 -10.40
CA VAL A 44 11.13 8.88 -11.06
C VAL A 44 10.96 8.08 -12.34
N ILE A 45 9.82 7.44 -12.48
CA ILE A 45 9.40 6.72 -13.69
C ILE A 45 8.05 7.34 -14.10
N PRO A 46 8.05 8.36 -14.98
CA PRO A 46 6.84 9.11 -15.29
C PRO A 46 5.89 8.26 -16.13
N ARG A 47 4.69 7.96 -15.62
CA ARG A 47 3.69 7.15 -16.35
C ARG A 47 3.37 7.68 -17.75
N LYS A 48 3.39 9.00 -17.94
CA LYS A 48 3.10 9.68 -19.22
C LYS A 48 4.09 9.39 -20.33
N GLU A 49 5.28 8.87 -20.01
CA GLU A 49 6.32 8.54 -20.99
C GLU A 49 6.16 7.12 -21.60
N TYR A 50 5.17 6.38 -21.12
CA TYR A 50 4.89 5.01 -21.55
C TYR A 50 3.53 4.92 -22.24
N ALA A 51 3.49 4.19 -23.36
CA ALA A 51 2.28 4.07 -24.17
C ALA A 51 1.14 3.32 -23.46
N ASP A 52 1.48 2.30 -22.66
CA ASP A 52 0.51 1.44 -21.98
C ASP A 52 0.97 1.04 -20.57
N SER A 53 0.13 0.31 -19.85
CA SER A 53 0.44 -0.16 -18.50
C SER A 53 1.52 -1.22 -18.47
N LYS A 54 1.66 -2.01 -19.55
CA LYS A 54 2.66 -3.07 -19.64
C LYS A 54 4.05 -2.49 -19.71
N SER A 55 4.32 -1.61 -20.69
CA SER A 55 5.63 -0.97 -20.85
C SER A 55 6.04 -0.16 -19.61
N TYR A 56 5.07 0.48 -18.94
CA TYR A 56 5.30 1.16 -17.67
C TYR A 56 5.68 0.18 -16.55
N SER A 57 4.96 -0.94 -16.45
CA SER A 57 5.24 -1.96 -15.43
C SER A 57 6.57 -2.68 -15.67
N GLU A 58 6.95 -2.90 -16.91
CA GLU A 58 8.27 -3.44 -17.28
C GLU A 58 9.40 -2.50 -16.82
N ALA A 59 9.23 -1.18 -16.97
CA ALA A 59 10.20 -0.21 -16.47
C ALA A 59 10.28 -0.21 -14.93
N ILE A 60 9.14 -0.33 -14.24
CA ILE A 60 9.12 -0.49 -12.78
C ILE A 60 9.84 -1.78 -12.39
N LEU A 61 9.55 -2.90 -13.05
CA LEU A 61 10.19 -4.19 -12.77
C LEU A 61 11.72 -4.13 -12.95
N ALA A 62 12.18 -3.49 -14.02
CA ALA A 62 13.62 -3.30 -14.27
C ALA A 62 14.27 -2.53 -13.13
N GLU A 63 13.60 -1.47 -12.63
CA GLU A 63 14.11 -0.69 -11.52
C GLU A 63 14.09 -1.47 -10.19
N LEU A 64 13.02 -2.21 -9.91
CA LEU A 64 12.94 -3.07 -8.73
C LEU A 64 14.07 -4.11 -8.70
N ASN A 65 14.37 -4.71 -9.85
CA ASN A 65 15.48 -5.65 -9.99
C ASN A 65 16.84 -4.96 -9.78
N ARG A 66 17.02 -3.75 -10.31
CA ARG A 66 18.24 -2.95 -10.11
C ARG A 66 18.47 -2.60 -8.64
N GLN A 67 17.39 -2.38 -7.89
CA GLN A 67 17.43 -2.11 -6.45
C GLN A 67 17.56 -3.38 -5.60
N CYS A 68 17.51 -4.57 -6.20
CA CYS A 68 17.45 -5.85 -5.48
C CYS A 68 16.35 -5.84 -4.40
N ALA A 69 15.17 -5.35 -4.75
CA ALA A 69 14.07 -5.21 -3.79
C ALA A 69 13.53 -6.58 -3.36
N ASP A 70 13.46 -6.85 -2.07
CA ASP A 70 12.82 -8.06 -1.53
C ASP A 70 11.31 -7.89 -1.37
N LEU A 71 10.88 -6.68 -1.06
CA LEU A 71 9.48 -6.30 -0.84
C LEU A 71 9.16 -4.99 -1.56
N VAL A 72 8.00 -4.93 -2.18
CA VAL A 72 7.43 -3.72 -2.76
C VAL A 72 6.25 -3.27 -1.91
N VAL A 73 6.18 -1.98 -1.58
CA VAL A 73 5.05 -1.39 -0.83
C VAL A 73 4.39 -0.33 -1.68
N LEU A 74 3.12 -0.54 -2.00
CA LEU A 74 2.31 0.45 -2.72
C LEU A 74 1.66 1.39 -1.70
N ALA A 75 1.92 2.68 -1.85
CA ALA A 75 1.41 3.73 -0.97
C ALA A 75 0.85 4.87 -1.82
N GLY A 76 -0.47 4.90 -2.01
CA GLY A 76 -1.12 5.86 -2.90
C GLY A 76 -0.74 5.67 -4.37
N PHE A 77 -0.41 4.45 -4.75
CA PHE A 77 -0.10 4.10 -6.13
C PHE A 77 -1.40 3.77 -6.87
N MET A 78 -1.73 4.59 -7.88
CA MET A 78 -3.03 4.59 -8.56
C MET A 78 -3.05 3.81 -9.87
N VAL A 79 -1.93 3.22 -10.28
CA VAL A 79 -1.81 2.45 -11.52
C VAL A 79 -1.91 0.97 -11.20
N ILE A 80 -2.73 0.25 -11.96
CA ILE A 80 -2.76 -1.21 -11.88
C ILE A 80 -1.48 -1.73 -12.51
N LEU A 81 -0.68 -2.48 -11.73
CA LEU A 81 0.52 -3.14 -12.21
C LEU A 81 0.17 -4.29 -13.14
N ASP A 82 0.90 -4.40 -14.25
CA ASP A 82 0.79 -5.55 -15.14
C ASP A 82 1.28 -6.84 -14.48
N GLU A 83 0.83 -7.97 -14.98
CA GLU A 83 1.18 -9.29 -14.46
C GLU A 83 2.68 -9.58 -14.45
N CYS A 84 3.48 -8.91 -15.27
CA CYS A 84 4.93 -9.08 -15.27
C CYS A 84 5.54 -8.74 -13.91
N VAL A 85 4.99 -7.74 -13.18
CA VAL A 85 5.46 -7.37 -11.85
C VAL A 85 4.90 -8.32 -10.78
N THR A 86 3.59 -8.61 -10.82
CA THR A 86 2.96 -9.47 -9.81
C THR A 86 3.49 -10.90 -9.86
N LYS A 87 3.80 -11.42 -11.04
CA LYS A 87 4.44 -12.73 -11.23
C LYS A 87 5.90 -12.76 -10.77
N ALA A 88 6.65 -11.66 -10.93
CA ALA A 88 8.04 -11.58 -10.46
C ALA A 88 8.13 -11.44 -8.92
N TYR A 89 7.11 -10.86 -8.29
CA TYR A 89 7.04 -10.62 -6.85
C TYR A 89 5.83 -11.30 -6.18
N PRO A 90 5.64 -12.64 -6.32
CA PRO A 90 4.50 -13.33 -5.74
C PRO A 90 4.54 -13.22 -4.21
N TYR A 91 3.46 -12.69 -3.61
CA TYR A 91 3.37 -12.41 -2.17
C TYR A 91 4.49 -11.50 -1.62
N ARG A 92 5.02 -10.64 -2.47
CA ARG A 92 6.05 -9.65 -2.10
C ARG A 92 5.69 -8.23 -2.55
N ILE A 93 4.42 -7.98 -2.81
CA ILE A 93 3.89 -6.64 -3.04
C ILE A 93 2.77 -6.43 -2.03
N ILE A 94 2.91 -5.45 -1.15
CA ILE A 94 1.92 -5.09 -0.13
C ILE A 94 1.25 -3.78 -0.55
N ASN A 95 -0.08 -3.72 -0.46
CA ASN A 95 -0.87 -2.52 -0.69
C ASN A 95 -1.74 -2.21 0.53
N VAL A 96 -2.06 -0.93 0.71
CA VAL A 96 -3.11 -0.48 1.61
C VAL A 96 -4.30 0.01 0.80
N HIS A 97 -5.46 -0.59 1.04
CA HIS A 97 -6.74 -0.18 0.47
C HIS A 97 -7.62 0.46 1.55
N PRO A 98 -8.18 1.67 1.32
CA PRO A 98 -8.86 2.43 2.37
C PRO A 98 -10.32 2.00 2.58
N ALA A 99 -10.58 0.69 2.56
CA ALA A 99 -11.85 0.07 2.93
C ALA A 99 -11.63 -1.32 3.54
N LEU A 100 -12.70 -1.87 4.13
CA LEU A 100 -12.72 -3.25 4.62
C LEU A 100 -13.06 -4.19 3.46
N ILE A 101 -12.05 -4.73 2.76
CA ILE A 101 -12.25 -5.71 1.70
C ILE A 101 -13.07 -6.89 2.24
N PRO A 102 -14.11 -7.38 1.51
CA PRO A 102 -14.39 -7.16 0.09
C PRO A 102 -15.32 -5.97 -0.25
N SER A 103 -15.64 -5.10 0.68
CA SER A 103 -16.49 -3.94 0.44
C SER A 103 -15.71 -2.79 -0.18
N PHE A 104 -16.33 -2.04 -1.10
CA PHE A 104 -15.80 -0.82 -1.73
C PHE A 104 -14.36 -0.98 -2.25
N CYS A 105 -14.09 -2.08 -2.96
CA CYS A 105 -12.78 -2.41 -3.50
C CYS A 105 -12.88 -2.87 -4.96
N GLY A 106 -11.73 -3.03 -5.61
CA GLY A 106 -11.62 -3.40 -7.01
C GLY A 106 -11.62 -2.21 -7.96
N GLU A 107 -11.87 -2.49 -9.24
CA GLU A 107 -11.79 -1.49 -10.30
C GLU A 107 -12.76 -0.32 -10.05
N GLY A 108 -12.25 0.91 -10.14
CA GLY A 108 -13.01 2.13 -9.91
C GLY A 108 -13.08 2.60 -8.45
N PHE A 109 -12.62 1.81 -7.48
CA PHE A 109 -12.55 2.19 -6.08
C PHE A 109 -11.14 2.65 -5.69
N TYR A 110 -10.88 3.95 -5.73
CA TYR A 110 -9.59 4.53 -5.37
C TYR A 110 -9.74 5.96 -4.81
N GLY A 111 -8.75 6.37 -4.02
CA GLY A 111 -8.69 7.73 -3.46
C GLY A 111 -9.94 8.10 -2.66
N LEU A 112 -10.42 9.32 -2.84
CA LEU A 112 -11.58 9.85 -2.12
C LEU A 112 -12.89 9.11 -2.46
N ARG A 113 -12.99 8.57 -3.68
CA ARG A 113 -14.18 7.87 -4.16
C ARG A 113 -14.60 6.67 -3.31
N VAL A 114 -13.64 6.01 -2.67
CA VAL A 114 -13.92 4.91 -1.74
C VAL A 114 -14.78 5.40 -0.56
N HIS A 115 -14.40 6.53 0.01
CA HIS A 115 -15.08 7.13 1.16
C HIS A 115 -16.43 7.72 0.75
N GLU A 116 -16.51 8.37 -0.42
CA GLU A 116 -17.77 8.86 -1.00
C GLU A 116 -18.79 7.71 -1.10
N LYS A 117 -18.38 6.57 -1.67
CA LYS A 117 -19.27 5.42 -1.85
C LYS A 117 -19.65 4.74 -0.52
N ALA A 118 -18.75 4.69 0.44
CA ALA A 118 -19.03 4.19 1.78
C ALA A 118 -20.09 5.05 2.49
N LEU A 119 -19.96 6.37 2.43
CA LEU A 119 -20.91 7.30 3.02
C LEU A 119 -22.26 7.31 2.27
N GLU A 120 -22.24 7.26 0.93
CA GLU A 120 -23.44 7.15 0.10
C GLU A 120 -24.24 5.88 0.45
N TYR A 121 -23.57 4.77 0.71
CA TYR A 121 -24.22 3.52 1.12
C TYR A 121 -24.76 3.58 2.57
N GLY A 122 -24.22 4.48 3.38
CA GLY A 122 -24.65 4.68 4.76
C GLY A 122 -24.06 3.69 5.75
N VAL A 123 -22.84 3.17 5.48
CA VAL A 123 -22.16 2.26 6.41
C VAL A 123 -21.90 2.92 7.76
N LYS A 124 -21.91 2.15 8.83
CA LYS A 124 -21.63 2.61 10.20
C LYS A 124 -20.22 2.28 10.65
N VAL A 125 -19.54 1.42 9.87
CA VAL A 125 -18.15 1.02 10.10
C VAL A 125 -17.43 1.03 8.76
N SER A 126 -16.25 1.62 8.73
CA SER A 126 -15.31 1.59 7.60
C SER A 126 -13.91 1.26 8.12
N GLY A 127 -12.87 1.35 7.29
CA GLY A 127 -11.52 1.07 7.74
C GLY A 127 -10.53 0.94 6.60
N ALA A 128 -9.45 0.22 6.84
CA ALA A 128 -8.48 -0.10 5.82
C ALA A 128 -8.06 -1.58 5.87
N THR A 129 -7.62 -2.06 4.71
CA THR A 129 -7.11 -3.41 4.51
C THR A 129 -5.69 -3.35 4.00
N ILE A 130 -4.79 -4.05 4.66
CA ILE A 130 -3.44 -4.32 4.18
C ILE A 130 -3.45 -5.73 3.57
N HIS A 131 -3.08 -5.83 2.31
CA HIS A 131 -3.15 -7.09 1.58
C HIS A 131 -1.97 -7.26 0.63
N PHE A 132 -1.68 -8.49 0.24
CA PHE A 132 -0.79 -8.75 -0.89
C PHE A 132 -1.48 -8.41 -2.20
N VAL A 133 -0.71 -7.96 -3.17
CA VAL A 133 -1.19 -7.65 -4.52
C VAL A 133 -1.01 -8.87 -5.41
N ASN A 134 -2.02 -9.16 -6.22
CA ASN A 134 -2.03 -10.15 -7.28
C ASN A 134 -2.54 -9.53 -8.59
N GLU A 135 -2.87 -10.35 -9.58
CA GLU A 135 -3.30 -9.92 -10.91
C GLU A 135 -4.69 -9.25 -10.91
N LYS A 136 -5.47 -9.43 -9.83
CA LYS A 136 -6.79 -8.81 -9.69
C LYS A 136 -6.73 -7.67 -8.69
N ALA A 137 -7.32 -6.53 -9.04
CA ALA A 137 -7.36 -5.37 -8.14
C ALA A 137 -8.00 -5.75 -6.79
N ASP A 138 -7.30 -5.42 -5.71
CA ASP A 138 -7.71 -5.60 -4.30
C ASP A 138 -8.16 -7.03 -3.90
N ALA A 139 -7.74 -8.06 -4.64
CA ALA A 139 -8.18 -9.44 -4.44
C ALA A 139 -7.11 -10.38 -3.83
N GLY A 140 -5.94 -9.87 -3.51
CA GLY A 140 -4.87 -10.65 -2.90
C GLY A 140 -5.11 -10.97 -1.43
N ALA A 141 -4.27 -11.85 -0.87
CA ALA A 141 -4.40 -12.34 0.51
C ALA A 141 -4.34 -11.18 1.52
N ILE A 142 -5.35 -11.08 2.37
CA ILE A 142 -5.45 -10.04 3.41
C ILE A 142 -4.46 -10.36 4.53
N ILE A 143 -3.64 -9.38 4.88
CA ILE A 143 -2.65 -9.48 5.97
C ILE A 143 -3.25 -8.94 7.27
N LEU A 144 -3.71 -7.69 7.25
CA LEU A 144 -4.30 -7.02 8.41
C LEU A 144 -5.50 -6.17 7.98
N GLN A 145 -6.46 -6.04 8.87
CA GLN A 145 -7.57 -5.09 8.73
C GLN A 145 -7.76 -4.31 10.02
N GLY A 146 -8.19 -3.06 9.90
CA GLY A 146 -8.58 -2.23 11.02
C GLY A 146 -9.82 -1.44 10.69
N ALA A 147 -10.67 -1.24 11.67
CA ALA A 147 -11.96 -0.58 11.52
C ALA A 147 -12.02 0.73 12.29
N VAL A 148 -12.87 1.63 11.82
CA VAL A 148 -13.29 2.86 12.50
C VAL A 148 -14.80 3.02 12.38
N ASP A 149 -15.42 3.62 13.39
CA ASP A 149 -16.82 4.01 13.33
C ASP A 149 -17.02 5.20 12.39
N VAL A 150 -18.13 5.21 11.66
CA VAL A 150 -18.52 6.30 10.76
C VAL A 150 -19.58 7.14 11.44
N ALA A 151 -19.25 8.41 11.74
CA ALA A 151 -20.20 9.35 12.32
C ALA A 151 -21.25 9.80 11.29
N ASN A 152 -22.40 10.30 11.76
CA ASN A 152 -23.48 10.70 10.87
C ASN A 152 -23.17 11.98 10.07
N ASP A 153 -22.26 12.79 10.55
CA ASP A 153 -21.80 14.07 9.97
C ASP A 153 -20.44 13.95 9.28
N GLU A 154 -19.95 12.72 9.04
CA GLU A 154 -18.68 12.47 8.38
C GLU A 154 -18.72 12.93 6.92
N THR A 155 -17.68 13.63 6.47
CA THR A 155 -17.44 13.91 5.06
C THR A 155 -16.45 12.91 4.47
N PRO A 156 -16.38 12.75 3.13
CA PRO A 156 -15.37 11.87 2.51
C PRO A 156 -13.94 12.19 2.97
N GLU A 157 -13.59 13.47 3.08
CA GLU A 157 -12.28 13.93 3.49
C GLU A 157 -11.99 13.65 4.97
N SER A 158 -13.00 13.86 5.85
CA SER A 158 -12.84 13.57 7.28
C SER A 158 -12.71 12.07 7.53
N LEU A 159 -13.51 11.25 6.83
CA LEU A 159 -13.42 9.79 6.90
C LEU A 159 -12.08 9.28 6.37
N GLN A 160 -11.61 9.81 5.23
CA GLN A 160 -10.29 9.49 4.68
C GLN A 160 -9.19 9.78 5.71
N LYS A 161 -9.19 10.99 6.29
CA LYS A 161 -8.21 11.38 7.30
C LYS A 161 -8.28 10.47 8.53
N LYS A 162 -9.48 10.19 9.02
CA LYS A 162 -9.71 9.30 10.17
C LYS A 162 -9.14 7.90 9.94
N ILE A 163 -9.42 7.30 8.78
CA ILE A 163 -8.91 5.96 8.41
C ILE A 163 -7.40 6.00 8.29
N MET A 164 -6.84 6.99 7.60
CA MET A 164 -5.41 7.16 7.41
C MET A 164 -4.67 7.24 8.75
N GLU A 165 -5.13 8.11 9.68
CA GLU A 165 -4.46 8.35 10.96
C GLU A 165 -4.64 7.20 11.96
N ASN A 166 -5.82 6.60 12.00
CA ASN A 166 -6.16 5.60 13.00
C ASN A 166 -5.85 4.16 12.57
N VAL A 167 -5.81 3.89 11.28
CA VAL A 167 -5.64 2.53 10.72
C VAL A 167 -4.40 2.41 9.84
N GLU A 168 -4.35 3.12 8.70
CA GLU A 168 -3.31 2.90 7.70
C GLU A 168 -1.90 3.14 8.26
N TRP A 169 -1.70 4.26 8.95
CA TRP A 169 -0.40 4.63 9.52
C TRP A 169 0.09 3.67 10.61
N LYS A 170 -0.79 2.84 11.15
CA LYS A 170 -0.44 1.84 12.16
C LYS A 170 -0.24 0.45 11.52
N LEU A 171 -1.17 0.06 10.66
CA LEU A 171 -1.20 -1.31 10.16
C LEU A 171 -0.22 -1.56 9.03
N LEU A 172 0.01 -0.59 8.14
CA LEU A 172 0.90 -0.82 7.02
C LEU A 172 2.35 -1.06 7.46
N PRO A 173 2.94 -0.28 8.38
CA PRO A 173 4.27 -0.58 8.88
C PRO A 173 4.33 -1.86 9.71
N LYS A 174 3.26 -2.17 10.44
CA LYS A 174 3.17 -3.44 11.16
C LYS A 174 3.20 -4.62 10.19
N ALA A 175 2.46 -4.55 9.07
CA ALA A 175 2.49 -5.59 8.04
C ALA A 175 3.86 -5.73 7.38
N VAL A 176 4.54 -4.61 7.10
CA VAL A 176 5.92 -4.62 6.58
C VAL A 176 6.88 -5.27 7.58
N SER A 177 6.80 -4.93 8.87
CA SER A 177 7.63 -5.57 9.91
C SER A 177 7.38 -7.06 9.99
N LEU A 178 6.11 -7.48 10.02
CA LEU A 178 5.73 -8.89 10.05
C LEU A 178 6.28 -9.67 8.84
N PHE A 179 6.28 -9.05 7.66
CA PHE A 179 6.88 -9.63 6.48
C PHE A 179 8.40 -9.78 6.64
N CYS A 180 9.09 -8.73 7.06
CA CYS A 180 10.55 -8.75 7.26
C CYS A 180 11.02 -9.68 8.39
N GLU A 181 10.11 -10.09 9.27
CA GLU A 181 10.33 -11.04 10.36
C GLU A 181 9.89 -12.48 10.01
N ASP A 182 9.51 -12.75 8.73
CA ASP A 182 8.98 -14.05 8.27
C ASP A 182 7.76 -14.54 9.09
N ARG A 183 6.95 -13.63 9.60
CA ARG A 183 5.77 -13.89 10.44
C ARG A 183 4.46 -13.97 9.65
N ILE A 184 4.52 -14.00 8.32
CA ILE A 184 3.37 -14.17 7.44
C ILE A 184 3.54 -15.46 6.63
N ARG A 185 2.61 -16.39 6.80
CA ARG A 185 2.57 -17.65 6.03
C ARG A 185 1.39 -17.64 5.08
N ILE A 186 1.62 -18.09 3.86
CA ILE A 186 0.54 -18.24 2.87
C ILE A 186 0.14 -19.70 2.80
N LYS A 187 -1.16 -19.97 2.95
CA LYS A 187 -1.76 -21.29 2.77
C LYS A 187 -3.13 -21.13 2.11
N ASP A 188 -3.37 -21.89 1.05
CA ASP A 188 -4.63 -21.89 0.29
C ASP A 188 -5.08 -20.46 -0.13
N GLY A 189 -4.12 -19.61 -0.58
CA GLY A 189 -4.36 -18.23 -0.99
C GLY A 189 -4.67 -17.25 0.15
N LYS A 190 -4.57 -17.67 1.41
CA LYS A 190 -4.82 -16.83 2.60
C LYS A 190 -3.53 -16.56 3.36
N ALA A 191 -3.40 -15.36 3.91
CA ALA A 191 -2.29 -15.02 4.80
C ALA A 191 -2.64 -15.38 6.26
N TYR A 192 -1.74 -16.12 6.90
CA TYR A 192 -1.77 -16.43 8.32
C TYR A 192 -0.65 -15.66 9.00
N VAL A 193 -1.03 -14.80 9.93
CA VAL A 193 -0.12 -13.85 10.58
C VAL A 193 0.13 -14.27 12.02
N ASP A 194 1.39 -14.42 12.39
CA ASP A 194 1.78 -14.60 13.79
C ASP A 194 1.87 -13.22 14.47
N LEU A 195 0.87 -12.92 15.31
CA LEU A 195 0.76 -11.67 16.07
C LEU A 195 1.36 -11.75 17.48
N LYS A 196 1.94 -12.89 17.86
CA LYS A 196 2.58 -13.01 19.18
C LYS A 196 3.84 -12.14 19.22
N ASP A 197 3.95 -11.33 20.25
CA ASP A 197 5.15 -10.51 20.56
C ASP A 197 6.30 -11.37 21.04
#